data_1b906b1a8bf649bf647cd7f0de62356a
#
_entry.id   1b906b1a8bf649bf647cd7f0de62356a
#
_cell.length_a   1.000
_cell.length_b   1.000
_cell.length_c   1.000
_cell.angle_alpha   90.00
_cell.angle_beta   90.00
_cell.angle_gamma   90.00
#
_symmetry.space_group_name_H-M   'P 1'
#
loop_
_entity.id
_entity.type
_entity.pdbx_description
1 polymer ?
#
loop_
_entity_poly.entity_id
_entity_poly.type
_entity_poly.pdbx_seq_one_letter_code
_entity_poly.pdbx_strand_id
1 'polypeptide(L)'
;SQNNQLSQFYTINKIDHEIFNFTDNIIKYYSKADLVITRSGASVLGELINVKKPFISIPLPSSADNHQYKNAQFYKTKGCGFLLDEKDIKNKLFDLIRYIFNDKLTIKEILSNQRQFSDKNIFRNLENQLKEILNEKN
;
A
#
# COMPACT_ATOMS: atom_id res chain seq x y z
N SER A 1 8.91 15.39 -22.74
CA SER A 1 8.56 15.33 -21.31
C SER A 1 8.96 13.96 -20.73
N GLN A 2 9.11 13.86 -19.42
CA GLN A 2 9.48 12.61 -18.75
C GLN A 2 8.50 11.47 -19.07
N ASN A 3 7.21 11.75 -19.18
CA ASN A 3 6.19 10.77 -19.57
C ASN A 3 6.42 10.20 -20.98
N ASN A 4 6.88 11.02 -21.93
CA ASN A 4 7.17 10.53 -23.28
C ASN A 4 8.36 9.56 -23.29
N GLN A 5 9.38 9.80 -22.50
CA GLN A 5 10.54 8.89 -22.38
C GLN A 5 10.15 7.56 -21.75
N LEU A 6 9.32 7.59 -20.70
CA LEU A 6 8.80 6.39 -20.06
C LEU A 6 7.91 5.58 -21.02
N SER A 7 7.00 6.24 -21.73
CA SER A 7 6.13 5.58 -22.70
C SER A 7 6.94 4.92 -23.81
N GLN A 8 7.94 5.60 -24.38
CA GLN A 8 8.85 5.03 -25.37
C GLN A 8 9.59 3.81 -24.83
N PHE A 9 10.11 3.88 -23.60
CA PHE A 9 10.78 2.75 -22.98
C PHE A 9 9.89 1.53 -22.85
N TYR A 10 8.66 1.68 -22.38
CA TYR A 10 7.72 0.57 -22.24
C TYR A 10 7.29 0.01 -23.62
N THR A 11 7.05 0.88 -24.60
CA THR A 11 6.70 0.46 -25.96
C THR A 11 7.81 -0.35 -26.62
N ILE A 12 9.06 0.11 -26.55
CA ILE A 12 10.22 -0.58 -27.13
C ILE A 12 10.40 -1.96 -26.48
N ASN A 13 10.17 -2.06 -25.18
CA ASN A 13 10.30 -3.31 -24.44
C ASN A 13 9.02 -4.18 -24.48
N LYS A 14 8.01 -3.80 -25.26
CA LYS A 14 6.74 -4.52 -25.42
C LYS A 14 6.02 -4.75 -24.07
N ILE A 15 6.12 -3.77 -23.17
CA ILE A 15 5.43 -3.78 -21.87
C ILE A 15 4.14 -2.98 -22.04
N ASP A 16 3.00 -3.63 -21.81
CA ASP A 16 1.71 -2.96 -21.78
C ASP A 16 1.65 -1.97 -20.63
N HIS A 17 1.24 -0.73 -20.92
CA HIS A 17 1.33 0.36 -19.95
C HIS A 17 0.26 1.43 -20.19
N GLU A 18 -0.07 2.12 -19.10
CA GLU A 18 -0.87 3.34 -19.11
C GLU A 18 -0.16 4.38 -18.23
N ILE A 19 0.08 5.58 -18.76
CA ILE A 19 0.77 6.68 -18.05
C ILE A 19 -0.17 7.87 -17.95
N PHE A 20 -0.38 8.35 -16.73
CA PHE A 20 -1.18 9.55 -16.47
C PHE A 20 -0.55 10.38 -15.33
N ASN A 21 -0.74 11.68 -15.35
CA ASN A 21 -0.28 12.57 -14.28
C ASN A 21 -1.27 12.65 -13.12
N PHE A 22 -2.55 12.49 -13.43
CA PHE A 22 -3.63 12.59 -12.46
C PHE A 22 -4.81 11.70 -12.90
N THR A 23 -5.57 11.20 -11.94
CA THR A 23 -6.83 10.48 -12.17
C THR A 23 -7.80 10.76 -11.03
N ASP A 24 -9.07 10.97 -11.36
CA ASP A 24 -10.16 11.12 -10.39
C ASP A 24 -10.59 9.77 -9.80
N ASN A 25 -10.14 8.68 -10.39
CA ASN A 25 -10.58 7.32 -10.02
C ASN A 25 -9.41 6.37 -9.84
N ILE A 26 -8.51 6.68 -8.91
CA ILE A 26 -7.35 5.83 -8.59
C ILE A 26 -7.78 4.43 -8.11
N ILE A 27 -8.92 4.32 -7.46
CA ILE A 27 -9.46 3.05 -6.94
C ILE A 27 -9.67 2.02 -8.06
N LYS A 28 -10.08 2.47 -9.26
CA LYS A 28 -10.19 1.60 -10.44
C LYS A 28 -8.86 0.94 -10.80
N TYR A 29 -7.75 1.68 -10.67
CA TYR A 29 -6.40 1.15 -10.94
C TYR A 29 -5.94 0.23 -9.81
N TYR A 30 -6.15 0.62 -8.56
CA TYR A 30 -5.85 -0.26 -7.42
C TYR A 30 -6.60 -1.59 -7.53
N SER A 31 -7.88 -1.59 -7.92
CA SER A 31 -8.67 -2.82 -8.03
C SER A 31 -8.10 -3.81 -9.05
N LYS A 32 -7.46 -3.33 -10.11
CA LYS A 32 -6.85 -4.15 -11.16
C LYS A 32 -5.41 -4.57 -10.86
N ALA A 33 -4.72 -3.87 -9.96
CA ALA A 33 -3.33 -4.16 -9.64
C ALA A 33 -3.20 -5.42 -8.80
N ASP A 34 -2.17 -6.22 -9.04
CA ASP A 34 -1.75 -7.33 -8.18
C ASP A 34 -0.82 -6.85 -7.06
N LEU A 35 -0.05 -5.80 -7.32
CA LEU A 35 0.86 -5.15 -6.39
C LEU A 35 0.91 -3.65 -6.69
N VAL A 36 0.96 -2.83 -5.65
CA VAL A 36 1.12 -1.37 -5.76
C VAL A 36 2.45 -0.94 -5.17
N ILE A 37 3.22 -0.15 -5.91
CA ILE A 37 4.45 0.49 -5.43
C ILE A 37 4.15 1.98 -5.29
N THR A 38 4.34 2.53 -4.08
CA THR A 38 3.90 3.90 -3.79
C THR A 38 4.75 4.59 -2.75
N ARG A 39 4.66 5.93 -2.68
CA ARG A 39 5.11 6.70 -1.51
C ARG A 39 4.20 6.43 -0.31
N SER A 40 4.72 6.67 0.91
CA SER A 40 4.07 6.26 2.16
C SER A 40 3.18 7.37 2.76
N GLY A 41 2.40 8.06 1.91
CA GLY A 41 1.38 9.01 2.39
C GLY A 41 0.27 8.27 3.16
N ALA A 42 -0.21 8.86 4.26
CA ALA A 42 -1.21 8.22 5.12
C ALA A 42 -2.51 7.87 4.36
N SER A 43 -3.00 8.80 3.51
CA SER A 43 -4.21 8.58 2.70
C SER A 43 -4.05 7.40 1.75
N VAL A 44 -2.93 7.36 1.01
CA VAL A 44 -2.67 6.29 0.02
C VAL A 44 -2.58 4.93 0.69
N LEU A 45 -1.85 4.82 1.81
CA LEU A 45 -1.74 3.54 2.51
C LEU A 45 -3.08 3.12 3.12
N GLY A 46 -3.87 4.05 3.66
CA GLY A 46 -5.23 3.78 4.14
C GLY A 46 -6.16 3.30 3.02
N GLU A 47 -6.12 3.93 1.85
CA GLU A 47 -6.89 3.50 0.67
C GLU A 47 -6.52 2.07 0.24
N LEU A 48 -5.23 1.74 0.19
CA LEU A 48 -4.75 0.40 -0.19
C LEU A 48 -5.19 -0.67 0.81
N ILE A 49 -5.16 -0.36 2.11
CA ILE A 49 -5.71 -1.23 3.17
C ILE A 49 -7.21 -1.48 2.95
N ASN A 50 -7.99 -0.43 2.66
CA ASN A 50 -9.44 -0.54 2.46
C ASN A 50 -9.80 -1.38 1.22
N VAL A 51 -9.06 -1.22 0.13
CA VAL A 51 -9.27 -2.02 -1.09
C VAL A 51 -8.53 -3.37 -1.06
N LYS A 52 -7.83 -3.67 0.02
CA LYS A 52 -7.09 -4.92 0.25
C LYS A 52 -6.10 -5.21 -0.88
N LYS A 53 -5.15 -4.31 -1.08
CA LYS A 53 -4.09 -4.47 -2.09
C LYS A 53 -2.73 -4.61 -1.44
N PRO A 54 -1.96 -5.64 -1.82
CA PRO A 54 -0.56 -5.75 -1.43
C PRO A 54 0.22 -4.52 -1.94
N PHE A 55 1.11 -4.00 -1.12
CA PHE A 55 1.89 -2.84 -1.52
C PHE A 55 3.33 -2.88 -1.00
N ILE A 56 4.21 -2.22 -1.76
CA ILE A 56 5.55 -1.83 -1.33
C ILE A 56 5.53 -0.32 -1.14
N SER A 57 5.69 0.13 0.09
CA SER A 57 5.77 1.54 0.44
C SER A 57 7.23 2.01 0.46
N ILE A 58 7.50 3.08 -0.28
CA ILE A 58 8.82 3.71 -0.39
C ILE A 58 8.73 5.12 0.20
N PRO A 59 9.09 5.30 1.48
CA PRO A 59 9.02 6.59 2.13
C PRO A 59 9.86 7.64 1.41
N LEU A 60 9.36 8.87 1.32
CA LEU A 60 10.14 10.00 0.85
C LEU A 60 11.11 10.44 1.96
N PRO A 61 12.45 10.39 1.75
CA PRO A 61 13.43 10.71 2.80
C PRO A 61 13.33 12.13 3.33
N SER A 62 12.89 13.08 2.48
CA SER A 62 12.71 14.50 2.83
C SER A 62 11.34 14.83 3.43
N SER A 63 10.54 13.83 3.81
CA SER A 63 9.23 14.09 4.41
C SER A 63 9.38 14.75 5.79
N ALA A 64 8.54 15.78 6.06
CA ALA A 64 8.56 16.49 7.34
C ALA A 64 8.43 15.48 8.51
N ASP A 65 9.21 15.68 9.58
CA ASP A 65 9.22 14.81 10.77
C ASP A 65 9.31 13.31 10.47
N ASN A 66 9.81 12.94 9.29
CA ASN A 66 9.93 11.56 8.84
C ASN A 66 8.57 10.80 8.86
N HIS A 67 7.46 11.53 8.66
CA HIS A 67 6.12 10.95 8.80
C HIS A 67 5.84 9.84 7.80
N GLN A 68 6.38 9.92 6.58
CA GLN A 68 6.19 8.84 5.61
C GLN A 68 6.86 7.53 6.06
N TYR A 69 8.05 7.60 6.64
CA TYR A 69 8.70 6.41 7.20
C TYR A 69 7.89 5.82 8.36
N LYS A 70 7.40 6.66 9.26
CA LYS A 70 6.56 6.23 10.39
C LYS A 70 5.28 5.53 9.90
N ASN A 71 4.61 6.07 8.88
CA ASN A 71 3.43 5.45 8.25
C ASN A 71 3.77 4.08 7.67
N ALA A 72 4.83 3.99 6.86
CA ALA A 72 5.26 2.73 6.27
C ALA A 72 5.63 1.68 7.33
N GLN A 73 6.37 2.09 8.35
CA GLN A 73 6.80 1.24 9.46
C GLN A 73 5.59 0.71 10.24
N PHE A 74 4.57 1.54 10.49
CA PHE A 74 3.35 1.11 11.15
C PHE A 74 2.69 -0.05 10.41
N TYR A 75 2.43 0.08 9.11
CA TYR A 75 1.79 -0.98 8.34
C TYR A 75 2.69 -2.20 8.13
N LYS A 76 4.00 -2.02 8.01
CA LYS A 76 4.96 -3.11 7.97
C LYS A 76 4.93 -3.96 9.25
N THR A 77 4.94 -3.33 10.43
CA THR A 77 4.90 -4.05 11.72
C THR A 77 3.59 -4.79 11.95
N LYS A 78 2.52 -4.37 11.28
CA LYS A 78 1.22 -5.07 11.28
C LYS A 78 1.12 -6.14 10.19
N GLY A 79 2.16 -6.37 9.41
CA GLY A 79 2.16 -7.32 8.32
C GLY A 79 1.22 -6.96 7.16
N CYS A 80 0.87 -5.67 7.02
CA CYS A 80 -0.09 -5.21 6.02
C CYS A 80 0.53 -4.84 4.68
N GLY A 81 1.85 -4.78 4.59
CA GLY A 81 2.58 -4.41 3.39
C GLY A 81 4.09 -4.38 3.64
N PHE A 82 4.84 -4.02 2.62
CA PHE A 82 6.29 -3.94 2.67
C PHE A 82 6.77 -2.49 2.75
N LEU A 83 7.92 -2.31 3.41
CA LEU A 83 8.67 -1.06 3.42
C LEU A 83 10.01 -1.30 2.73
N LEU A 84 10.35 -0.44 1.78
CA LEU A 84 11.64 -0.41 1.11
C LEU A 84 12.21 1.00 1.15
N ASP A 85 13.41 1.17 1.67
CA ASP A 85 14.08 2.46 1.66
C ASP A 85 14.45 2.88 0.23
N GLU A 86 14.33 4.18 -0.07
CA GLU A 86 14.62 4.71 -1.41
C GLU A 86 16.04 4.37 -1.89
N LYS A 87 17.01 4.41 -1.01
CA LYS A 87 18.42 4.05 -1.30
C LYS A 87 18.59 2.59 -1.75
N ASP A 88 17.68 1.72 -1.35
CA ASP A 88 17.73 0.28 -1.60
C ASP A 88 16.96 -0.15 -2.87
N ILE A 89 16.26 0.76 -3.54
CA ILE A 89 15.46 0.44 -4.73
C ILE A 89 16.26 -0.33 -5.77
N LYS A 90 17.45 0.17 -6.15
CA LYS A 90 18.27 -0.43 -7.20
C LYS A 90 18.66 -1.86 -6.89
N ASN A 91 18.91 -2.17 -5.64
CA ASN A 91 19.50 -3.44 -5.23
C ASN A 91 18.50 -4.46 -4.72
N LYS A 92 17.34 -4.01 -4.19
CA LYS A 92 16.42 -4.89 -3.47
C LYS A 92 14.99 -4.94 -4.03
N LEU A 93 14.57 -3.95 -4.85
CA LEU A 93 13.19 -3.90 -5.33
C LEU A 93 12.81 -5.13 -6.14
N PHE A 94 13.66 -5.54 -7.08
CA PHE A 94 13.39 -6.68 -7.96
C PHE A 94 13.28 -7.99 -7.17
N ASP A 95 14.20 -8.24 -6.24
CA ASP A 95 14.18 -9.44 -5.40
C ASP A 95 12.96 -9.45 -4.47
N LEU A 96 12.55 -8.30 -3.95
CA LEU A 96 11.35 -8.18 -3.14
C LEU A 96 10.08 -8.50 -3.97
N ILE A 97 9.98 -7.97 -5.19
CA ILE A 97 8.86 -8.29 -6.09
C ILE A 97 8.84 -9.79 -6.40
N ARG A 98 9.98 -10.39 -6.74
CA ARG A 98 10.07 -11.84 -6.98
C ARG A 98 9.64 -12.64 -5.77
N TYR A 99 10.07 -12.26 -4.58
CA TYR A 99 9.67 -12.91 -3.34
C TYR A 99 8.15 -12.87 -3.16
N ILE A 100 7.54 -11.69 -3.32
CA ILE A 100 6.09 -11.51 -3.17
C ILE A 100 5.29 -12.41 -4.12
N PHE A 101 5.71 -12.51 -5.39
CA PHE A 101 4.97 -13.29 -6.38
C PHE A 101 5.25 -14.79 -6.32
N ASN A 102 6.42 -15.21 -5.81
CA ASN A 102 6.74 -16.63 -5.66
C ASN A 102 6.13 -17.25 -4.41
N ASP A 103 5.89 -16.46 -3.37
CA ASP A 103 5.30 -16.93 -2.11
C ASP A 103 3.82 -16.53 -1.98
N LYS A 104 2.95 -17.44 -2.44
CA LYS A 104 1.48 -17.24 -2.35
C LYS A 104 0.97 -17.10 -0.91
N LEU A 105 1.68 -17.62 0.09
CA LEU A 105 1.29 -17.50 1.50
C LEU A 105 1.48 -16.06 1.98
N THR A 106 2.56 -15.42 1.62
CA THR A 106 2.85 -14.03 1.95
C THR A 106 1.72 -13.09 1.51
N ILE A 107 1.21 -13.22 0.29
CA ILE A 107 0.09 -12.40 -0.19
C ILE A 107 -1.19 -12.66 0.63
N LYS A 108 -1.50 -13.92 0.93
CA LYS A 108 -2.67 -14.27 1.73
C LYS A 108 -2.59 -13.70 3.15
N GLU A 109 -1.43 -13.74 3.77
CA GLU A 109 -1.19 -13.18 5.11
C GLU A 109 -1.37 -11.66 5.10
N ILE A 110 -0.79 -10.95 4.13
CA ILE A 110 -0.96 -9.50 3.97
C ILE A 110 -2.45 -9.15 3.86
N LEU A 111 -3.18 -9.82 2.98
CA LEU A 111 -4.60 -9.56 2.79
C LEU A 111 -5.44 -9.88 4.04
N SER A 112 -5.08 -10.91 4.78
CA SER A 112 -5.70 -11.25 6.06
C SER A 112 -5.47 -10.16 7.11
N ASN A 113 -4.23 -9.70 7.23
CA ASN A 113 -3.87 -8.62 8.15
C ASN A 113 -4.56 -7.30 7.78
N GLN A 114 -4.61 -6.94 6.51
CA GLN A 114 -5.30 -5.73 6.03
C GLN A 114 -6.79 -5.73 6.38
N ARG A 115 -7.46 -6.90 6.38
CA ARG A 115 -8.88 -7.00 6.78
C ARG A 115 -9.12 -6.54 8.22
N GLN A 116 -8.16 -6.72 9.11
CA GLN A 116 -8.27 -6.31 10.52
C GLN A 116 -8.18 -4.78 10.68
N PHE A 117 -7.49 -4.09 9.75
CA PHE A 117 -7.25 -2.65 9.77
C PHE A 117 -8.11 -1.86 8.78
N SER A 118 -9.10 -2.49 8.14
CA SER A 118 -10.02 -1.76 7.27
C SER A 118 -10.96 -0.88 8.11
N ASP A 119 -11.34 0.29 7.58
CA ASP A 119 -12.25 1.24 8.26
C ASP A 119 -13.53 0.56 8.75
N LYS A 120 -14.09 -0.35 7.97
CA LYS A 120 -15.28 -1.10 8.34
C LYS A 120 -15.11 -1.90 9.65
N ASN A 121 -13.94 -2.45 9.90
CA ASN A 121 -13.65 -3.17 11.14
C ASN A 121 -13.34 -2.22 12.29
N ILE A 122 -12.69 -1.10 12.02
CA ILE A 122 -12.43 -0.06 13.02
C ILE A 122 -13.76 0.50 13.55
N PHE A 123 -14.68 0.87 12.68
CA PHE A 123 -16.01 1.35 13.09
C PHE A 123 -16.79 0.30 13.89
N ARG A 124 -16.79 -0.96 13.47
CA ARG A 124 -17.45 -2.03 14.20
C ARG A 124 -16.87 -2.26 15.60
N ASN A 125 -15.55 -2.20 15.72
CA ASN A 125 -14.87 -2.34 17.01
C ASN A 125 -15.20 -1.15 17.93
N LEU A 126 -15.23 0.06 17.40
CA LEU A 126 -15.65 1.27 18.14
C LEU A 126 -17.09 1.17 18.62
N GLU A 127 -18.02 0.74 17.76
CA GLU A 127 -19.41 0.50 18.15
C GLU A 127 -19.54 -0.52 19.27
N ASN A 128 -18.79 -1.62 19.22
CA ASN A 128 -18.81 -2.64 20.26
C ASN A 128 -18.28 -2.09 21.60
N GLN A 129 -17.16 -1.36 21.58
CA GLN A 129 -16.62 -0.72 22.78
C GLN A 129 -17.59 0.30 23.38
N LEU A 130 -18.24 1.11 22.57
CA LEU A 130 -19.26 2.06 23.04
C LEU A 130 -20.46 1.35 23.67
N LYS A 131 -20.93 0.23 23.10
CA LYS A 131 -22.00 -0.59 23.69
C LYS A 131 -21.62 -1.19 25.03
N GLU A 132 -20.39 -1.69 25.19
CA GLU A 132 -19.87 -2.20 26.45
C GLU A 132 -19.90 -1.12 27.53
N ILE A 133 -19.34 0.07 27.24
CA ILE A 133 -19.30 1.21 28.18
C ILE A 133 -20.72 1.67 28.59
N LEU A 134 -21.67 1.63 27.68
CA LEU A 134 -23.06 2.02 27.94
C LEU A 134 -23.80 0.97 28.78
N ASN A 135 -23.47 -0.31 28.61
CA ASN A 135 -24.11 -1.40 29.39
C ASN A 135 -23.53 -1.53 30.81
N GLU A 136 -22.27 -1.13 31.04
CA GLU A 136 -21.68 -1.09 32.38
C GLU A 136 -22.20 0.05 33.28
N LYS A 137 -22.93 1.01 32.71
CA LYS A 137 -23.53 2.15 33.43
C LYS A 137 -25.00 1.94 33.83
N ASN A 138 -25.57 0.80 33.50
CA ASN A 138 -26.93 0.37 33.88
C ASN A 138 -26.86 -0.81 34.86
#